data_fb79c3e960e7a847812252f73be975dc
#
_entry.id   fb79c3e960e7a847812252f73be975dc
#
_cell.length_a   1.000
_cell.length_b   1.000
_cell.length_c   1.000
_cell.angle_alpha   90.00
_cell.angle_beta   90.00
_cell.angle_gamma   90.00
#
_symmetry.space_group_name_H-M   'P 1'
#
loop_
_entity.id
_entity.type
_entity.pdbx_description
1 polymer ?
#
loop_
_entity_poly.entity_id
_entity_poly.type
_entity_poly.pdbx_seq_one_letter_code
_entity_poly.pdbx_strand_id
1 'polypeptide(L)'
;VGGDTSTAAYWTGAFAFAFSLVQFFSAPIQGALSDRYGRRPVILVSCLGLGLDFVFMALAPNLAWLFVGRIISAATSASFTTANAYIADVTAPEERAKSFGMIGAAFGLGFIVGPLVGGVLGDINHRLPFWFAAGLALLNFCYGLFVLPESLPKARRTPTFDWSHANPIGSMALLKRYPQVFGLAAVVLIANLAHYVYPSV
;
A
#
# COMPACT_ATOMS: atom_id res chain seq x y z
N VAL A 1 17.20 19.73 -5.92
CA VAL A 1 17.69 19.97 -4.56
C VAL A 1 19.20 20.18 -4.65
N GLY A 2 19.64 21.33 -5.15
CA GLY A 2 20.98 21.95 -5.12
C GLY A 2 22.29 21.15 -4.97
N GLY A 3 22.30 19.84 -5.26
CA GLY A 3 23.50 19.02 -5.14
C GLY A 3 23.96 18.66 -3.70
N ASP A 4 23.21 19.07 -2.68
CA ASP A 4 23.50 18.72 -1.28
C ASP A 4 22.79 17.42 -0.91
N THR A 5 23.59 16.35 -0.67
CA THR A 5 23.11 15.04 -0.29
C THR A 5 22.38 15.03 1.06
N SER A 6 22.78 15.89 2.00
CA SER A 6 22.16 16.02 3.32
C SER A 6 20.72 16.58 3.20
N THR A 7 20.53 17.58 2.38
CA THR A 7 19.21 18.17 2.10
C THR A 7 18.31 17.18 1.35
N ALA A 8 18.85 16.39 0.42
CA ALA A 8 18.11 15.35 -0.28
C ALA A 8 17.64 14.25 0.68
N ALA A 9 18.52 13.77 1.57
CA ALA A 9 18.19 12.78 2.60
C ALA A 9 17.10 13.27 3.55
N TYR A 10 17.18 14.55 4.00
CA TYR A 10 16.16 15.16 4.84
C TYR A 10 14.77 15.14 4.18
N TRP A 11 14.66 15.58 2.93
CA TRP A 11 13.39 15.59 2.20
C TRP A 11 12.86 14.18 1.95
N THR A 12 13.73 13.22 1.64
CA THR A 12 13.34 11.80 1.49
C THR A 12 12.76 11.26 2.79
N GLY A 13 13.42 11.52 3.91
CA GLY A 13 12.94 11.13 5.24
C GLY A 13 11.60 11.80 5.61
N ALA A 14 11.45 13.11 5.33
CA ALA A 14 10.22 13.84 5.59
C ALA A 14 9.04 13.30 4.76
N PHE A 15 9.27 12.94 3.49
CA PHE A 15 8.26 12.35 2.62
C PHE A 15 7.87 10.94 3.09
N ALA A 16 8.85 10.11 3.46
CA ALA A 16 8.61 8.78 4.00
C ALA A 16 7.82 8.84 5.31
N PHE A 17 8.18 9.74 6.20
CA PHE A 17 7.47 9.95 7.47
C PHE A 17 6.03 10.39 7.25
N ALA A 18 5.81 11.42 6.43
CA ALA A 18 4.47 11.92 6.13
C ALA A 18 3.59 10.85 5.47
N PHE A 19 4.14 10.11 4.49
CA PHE A 19 3.47 8.98 3.85
C PHE A 19 3.06 7.92 4.89
N SER A 20 3.99 7.48 5.72
CA SER A 20 3.74 6.44 6.73
C SER A 20 2.72 6.88 7.77
N LEU A 21 2.76 8.16 8.18
CA LEU A 21 1.81 8.73 9.12
C LEU A 21 0.39 8.73 8.56
N VAL A 22 0.21 9.23 7.34
CA VAL A 22 -1.10 9.24 6.68
C VAL A 22 -1.61 7.81 6.45
N GLN A 23 -0.74 6.91 5.98
CA GLN A 23 -1.09 5.50 5.77
C GLN A 23 -1.50 4.81 7.08
N PHE A 24 -0.81 5.09 8.18
CA PHE A 24 -1.15 4.53 9.49
C PHE A 24 -2.58 4.85 9.93
N PHE A 25 -3.04 6.07 9.69
CA PHE A 25 -4.43 6.46 10.00
C PHE A 25 -5.42 6.00 8.93
N SER A 26 -5.03 5.98 7.67
CA SER A 26 -5.92 5.64 6.55
C SER A 26 -6.16 4.13 6.44
N ALA A 27 -5.20 3.28 6.78
CA ALA A 27 -5.30 1.84 6.62
C ALA A 27 -6.49 1.21 7.38
N PRO A 28 -6.76 1.51 8.67
CA PRO A 28 -7.93 0.99 9.36
C PRO A 28 -9.25 1.48 8.76
N ILE A 29 -9.29 2.75 8.31
CA ILE A 29 -10.49 3.34 7.69
C ILE A 29 -10.80 2.58 6.40
N GLN A 30 -9.81 2.35 5.56
CA GLN A 30 -9.97 1.63 4.30
C GLN A 30 -10.32 0.16 4.53
N GLY A 31 -9.76 -0.48 5.58
CA GLY A 31 -10.18 -1.80 6.05
C GLY A 31 -11.67 -1.84 6.35
N ALA A 32 -12.15 -0.92 7.19
CA ALA A 32 -13.56 -0.81 7.55
C ALA A 32 -14.47 -0.48 6.34
N LEU A 33 -14.00 0.35 5.40
CA LEU A 33 -14.71 0.61 4.15
C LEU A 33 -14.82 -0.67 3.30
N SER A 34 -13.76 -1.48 3.25
CA SER A 34 -13.76 -2.75 2.51
C SER A 34 -14.69 -3.79 3.13
N ASP A 35 -14.83 -3.80 4.46
CA ASP A 35 -15.78 -4.65 5.18
C ASP A 35 -17.25 -4.24 4.94
N ARG A 36 -17.48 -2.96 4.70
CA ARG A 36 -18.83 -2.43 4.46
C ARG A 36 -19.27 -2.46 3.02
N TYR A 37 -18.42 -1.98 2.11
CA TYR A 37 -18.78 -1.81 0.69
C TYR A 37 -18.38 -3.02 -0.17
N GLY A 38 -17.51 -3.88 0.35
CA GLY A 38 -16.93 -5.00 -0.35
C GLY A 38 -15.45 -4.78 -0.65
N ARG A 39 -14.72 -5.86 -0.88
CA ARG A 39 -13.27 -5.83 -1.14
C ARG A 39 -12.95 -5.22 -2.50
N ARG A 40 -13.68 -5.65 -3.55
CA ARG A 40 -13.45 -5.24 -4.93
C ARG A 40 -13.48 -3.72 -5.14
N PRO A 41 -14.51 -2.97 -4.70
CA PRO A 41 -14.54 -1.52 -4.92
C PRO A 41 -13.34 -0.81 -4.30
N VAL A 42 -12.93 -1.21 -3.08
CA VAL A 42 -11.81 -0.59 -2.37
C VAL A 42 -10.48 -0.90 -3.07
N ILE A 43 -10.26 -2.13 -3.55
CA ILE A 43 -9.08 -2.48 -4.34
C ILE A 43 -9.04 -1.65 -5.63
N LEU A 44 -10.15 -1.53 -6.35
CA LEU A 44 -10.22 -0.77 -7.59
C LEU A 44 -9.93 0.72 -7.37
N VAL A 45 -10.53 1.33 -6.35
CA VAL A 45 -10.24 2.75 -5.99
C VAL A 45 -8.77 2.93 -5.63
N SER A 46 -8.18 1.98 -4.89
CA SER A 46 -6.76 2.03 -4.54
C SER A 46 -5.84 1.90 -5.75
N CYS A 47 -6.14 0.98 -6.68
CA CYS A 47 -5.37 0.82 -7.91
C CYS A 47 -5.48 2.05 -8.82
N LEU A 48 -6.68 2.62 -8.95
CA LEU A 48 -6.89 3.86 -9.69
C LEU A 48 -6.15 5.03 -9.05
N GLY A 49 -6.27 5.18 -7.73
CA GLY A 49 -5.56 6.21 -6.95
C GLY A 49 -4.05 6.13 -7.12
N LEU A 50 -3.48 4.92 -7.09
CA LEU A 50 -2.07 4.69 -7.32
C LEU A 50 -1.65 5.07 -8.76
N GLY A 51 -2.45 4.68 -9.76
CA GLY A 51 -2.19 5.03 -11.16
C GLY A 51 -2.21 6.55 -11.38
N LEU A 52 -3.21 7.23 -10.82
CA LEU A 52 -3.32 8.69 -10.90
C LEU A 52 -2.18 9.40 -10.14
N ASP A 53 -1.75 8.86 -9.00
CA ASP A 53 -0.60 9.38 -8.26
C ASP A 53 0.68 9.33 -9.09
N PHE A 54 0.95 8.21 -9.78
CA PHE A 54 2.11 8.12 -10.67
C PHE A 54 2.03 9.09 -11.86
N VAL A 55 0.84 9.29 -12.45
CA VAL A 55 0.64 10.34 -13.46
C VAL A 55 0.93 11.72 -12.88
N PHE A 56 0.41 11.99 -11.67
CA PHE A 56 0.63 13.24 -10.98
C PHE A 56 2.11 13.48 -10.69
N MET A 57 2.85 12.46 -10.24
CA MET A 57 4.30 12.52 -10.03
C MET A 57 5.07 12.76 -11.33
N ALA A 58 4.68 12.12 -12.44
CA ALA A 58 5.28 12.32 -13.75
C ALA A 58 5.14 13.76 -14.26
N LEU A 59 4.04 14.43 -13.89
CA LEU A 59 3.72 15.80 -14.29
C LEU A 59 4.18 16.85 -13.27
N ALA A 60 4.59 16.47 -12.07
CA ALA A 60 4.92 17.39 -10.99
C ALA A 60 6.01 18.38 -11.39
N PRO A 61 5.76 19.71 -11.27
CA PRO A 61 6.71 20.73 -11.63
C PRO A 61 7.76 21.00 -10.54
N ASN A 62 7.46 20.64 -9.30
CA ASN A 62 8.34 20.89 -8.15
C ASN A 62 8.08 19.92 -7.00
N LEU A 63 8.94 19.99 -5.96
CA LEU A 63 8.93 19.12 -4.81
C LEU A 63 7.63 19.20 -3.98
N ALA A 64 7.00 20.36 -3.90
CA ALA A 64 5.74 20.52 -3.16
C ALA A 64 4.60 19.72 -3.80
N TRP A 65 4.54 19.68 -5.12
CA TRP A 65 3.58 18.86 -5.84
C TRP A 65 3.82 17.36 -5.63
N LEU A 66 5.08 16.94 -5.62
CA LEU A 66 5.45 15.54 -5.27
C LEU A 66 5.00 15.19 -3.85
N PHE A 67 5.12 16.14 -2.91
CA PHE A 67 4.66 15.92 -1.53
C PHE A 67 3.14 15.75 -1.45
N VAL A 68 2.39 16.60 -2.14
CA VAL A 68 0.91 16.48 -2.20
C VAL A 68 0.49 15.14 -2.81
N GLY A 69 1.12 14.72 -3.92
CA GLY A 69 0.87 13.41 -4.52
C GLY A 69 1.10 12.28 -3.52
N ARG A 70 2.23 12.31 -2.79
CA ARG A 70 2.53 11.31 -1.76
C ARG A 70 1.49 11.23 -0.64
N ILE A 71 0.93 12.34 -0.22
CA ILE A 71 -0.15 12.36 0.79
C ILE A 71 -1.43 11.72 0.25
N ILE A 72 -1.81 12.06 -0.98
CA ILE A 72 -3.00 11.46 -1.64
C ILE A 72 -2.79 9.96 -1.83
N SER A 73 -1.62 9.56 -2.29
CA SER A 73 -1.25 8.15 -2.46
C SER A 73 -1.33 7.39 -1.13
N ALA A 74 -0.77 7.93 -0.06
CA ALA A 74 -0.83 7.33 1.27
C ALA A 74 -2.28 7.14 1.77
N ALA A 75 -3.15 8.11 1.46
CA ALA A 75 -4.56 8.04 1.84
C ALA A 75 -5.36 7.00 1.02
N THR A 76 -4.91 6.65 -0.18
CA THR A 76 -5.59 5.68 -1.07
C THR A 76 -4.94 4.30 -1.10
N SER A 77 -3.77 4.11 -0.49
CA SER A 77 -2.90 2.93 -0.66
C SER A 77 -3.27 1.71 0.23
N ALA A 78 -4.54 1.52 0.62
CA ALA A 78 -4.95 0.32 1.37
C ALA A 78 -5.07 -0.96 0.53
N SER A 79 -4.62 -0.91 -0.71
CA SER A 79 -4.70 -2.07 -1.61
C SER A 79 -4.08 -3.34 -1.00
N PHE A 80 -2.98 -3.20 -0.25
CA PHE A 80 -2.30 -4.34 0.35
C PHE A 80 -3.12 -5.03 1.45
N THR A 81 -3.67 -4.27 2.39
CA THR A 81 -4.48 -4.82 3.49
C THR A 81 -5.76 -5.45 2.95
N THR A 82 -6.44 -4.76 2.02
CA THR A 82 -7.67 -5.24 1.40
C THR A 82 -7.41 -6.44 0.48
N ALA A 83 -6.26 -6.48 -0.24
CA ALA A 83 -5.87 -7.60 -1.07
C ALA A 83 -5.59 -8.86 -0.22
N ASN A 84 -4.91 -8.72 0.91
CA ASN A 84 -4.71 -9.84 1.84
C ASN A 84 -6.04 -10.37 2.39
N ALA A 85 -6.97 -9.48 2.74
CA ALA A 85 -8.31 -9.88 3.15
C ALA A 85 -9.08 -10.58 2.01
N TYR A 86 -8.99 -10.04 0.78
CA TYR A 86 -9.58 -10.67 -0.40
C TYR A 86 -9.07 -12.10 -0.60
N ILE A 87 -7.75 -12.31 -0.53
CA ILE A 87 -7.15 -13.64 -0.68
C ILE A 87 -7.60 -14.57 0.44
N ALA A 88 -7.66 -14.08 1.67
CA ALA A 88 -8.17 -14.87 2.80
C ALA A 88 -9.65 -15.27 2.63
N ASP A 89 -10.45 -14.43 1.95
CA ASP A 89 -11.87 -14.69 1.68
C ASP A 89 -12.06 -15.77 0.59
N VAL A 90 -11.18 -15.82 -0.43
CA VAL A 90 -11.32 -16.74 -1.58
C VAL A 90 -10.48 -18.00 -1.47
N THR A 91 -9.61 -18.12 -0.45
CA THR A 91 -8.68 -19.24 -0.30
C THR A 91 -9.08 -20.11 0.90
N ALA A 92 -9.15 -21.42 0.68
CA ALA A 92 -9.38 -22.38 1.74
C ALA A 92 -8.27 -22.27 2.82
N PRO A 93 -8.59 -22.51 4.11
CA PRO A 93 -7.62 -22.35 5.21
C PRO A 93 -6.31 -23.12 4.98
N GLU A 94 -6.38 -24.30 4.39
CA GLU A 94 -5.25 -25.20 4.12
C GLU A 94 -4.31 -24.65 3.05
N GLU A 95 -4.82 -23.85 2.12
CA GLU A 95 -4.07 -23.27 0.98
C GLU A 95 -3.59 -21.84 1.24
N ARG A 96 -4.00 -21.20 2.34
CA ARG A 96 -3.64 -19.81 2.65
C ARG A 96 -2.14 -19.58 2.69
N ALA A 97 -1.38 -20.50 3.30
CA ALA A 97 0.08 -20.38 3.38
C ALA A 97 0.71 -20.30 1.98
N LYS A 98 0.25 -21.11 1.04
CA LYS A 98 0.69 -21.11 -0.36
C LYS A 98 0.33 -19.79 -1.05
N SER A 99 -0.90 -19.31 -0.90
CA SER A 99 -1.38 -18.07 -1.52
C SER A 99 -0.63 -16.86 -1.00
N PHE A 100 -0.39 -16.76 0.32
CA PHE A 100 0.43 -15.68 0.88
C PHE A 100 1.91 -15.81 0.48
N GLY A 101 2.42 -17.03 0.35
CA GLY A 101 3.76 -17.27 -0.19
C GLY A 101 3.94 -16.75 -1.62
N MET A 102 2.93 -16.91 -2.48
CA MET A 102 2.95 -16.36 -3.85
C MET A 102 2.96 -14.83 -3.85
N ILE A 103 2.24 -14.18 -2.94
CA ILE A 103 2.33 -12.71 -2.77
C ILE A 103 3.74 -12.31 -2.39
N GLY A 104 4.35 -12.99 -1.42
CA GLY A 104 5.74 -12.74 -1.02
C GLY A 104 6.72 -12.91 -2.18
N ALA A 105 6.55 -13.94 -3.01
CA ALA A 105 7.36 -14.15 -4.21
C ALA A 105 7.17 -13.03 -5.24
N ALA A 106 5.93 -12.58 -5.47
CA ALA A 106 5.63 -11.44 -6.35
C ALA A 106 6.30 -10.15 -5.85
N PHE A 107 6.29 -9.90 -4.54
CA PHE A 107 7.01 -8.80 -3.92
C PHE A 107 8.52 -8.90 -4.15
N GLY A 108 9.11 -10.08 -3.92
CA GLY A 108 10.53 -10.32 -4.15
C GLY A 108 10.94 -10.05 -5.59
N LEU A 109 10.15 -10.53 -6.56
CA LEU A 109 10.36 -10.23 -7.97
C LEU A 109 10.25 -8.73 -8.28
N GLY A 110 9.26 -8.05 -7.71
CA GLY A 110 9.08 -6.61 -7.84
C GLY A 110 10.28 -5.81 -7.31
N PHE A 111 10.87 -6.25 -6.20
CA PHE A 111 12.08 -5.64 -5.62
C PHE A 111 13.33 -5.81 -6.50
N ILE A 112 13.41 -6.86 -7.31
CA ILE A 112 14.52 -7.09 -8.25
C ILE A 112 14.27 -6.30 -9.54
N VAL A 113 13.08 -6.46 -10.12
CA VAL A 113 12.73 -5.89 -11.43
C VAL A 113 12.53 -4.38 -11.35
N GLY A 114 11.96 -3.88 -10.22
CA GLY A 114 11.65 -2.47 -10.03
C GLY A 114 12.85 -1.54 -10.19
N PRO A 115 13.93 -1.71 -9.40
CA PRO A 115 15.14 -0.91 -9.52
C PRO A 115 15.82 -1.04 -10.90
N LEU A 116 15.82 -2.24 -11.48
CA LEU A 116 16.39 -2.46 -12.81
C LEU A 116 15.66 -1.64 -13.88
N VAL A 117 14.35 -1.77 -13.95
CA VAL A 117 13.52 -1.04 -14.92
C VAL A 117 13.55 0.46 -14.62
N GLY A 118 13.47 0.83 -13.33
CA GLY A 118 13.54 2.22 -12.89
C GLY A 118 14.85 2.89 -13.25
N GLY A 119 15.98 2.20 -13.09
CA GLY A 119 17.30 2.69 -13.49
C GLY A 119 17.40 2.91 -14.99
N VAL A 120 17.12 1.88 -15.79
CA VAL A 120 17.19 1.96 -17.27
C VAL A 120 16.29 3.07 -17.82
N LEU A 121 15.04 3.18 -17.34
CA LEU A 121 14.13 4.24 -17.79
C LEU A 121 14.54 5.61 -17.27
N GLY A 122 15.07 5.67 -16.05
CA GLY A 122 15.54 6.91 -15.42
C GLY A 122 16.74 7.53 -16.09
N ASP A 123 17.64 6.70 -16.64
CA ASP A 123 18.80 7.14 -17.45
C ASP A 123 18.37 7.83 -18.75
N ILE A 124 17.25 7.37 -19.35
CA ILE A 124 16.70 7.98 -20.57
C ILE A 124 15.98 9.29 -20.22
N ASN A 125 15.10 9.25 -19.21
CA ASN A 125 14.37 10.43 -18.72
C ASN A 125 13.86 10.15 -17.31
N HIS A 126 14.11 11.08 -16.39
CA HIS A 126 13.71 10.98 -14.97
C HIS A 126 12.19 10.79 -14.73
N ARG A 127 11.36 11.14 -15.72
CA ARG A 127 9.89 10.99 -15.63
C ARG A 127 9.38 9.67 -16.20
N LEU A 128 10.18 8.97 -17.03
CA LEU A 128 9.75 7.71 -17.65
C LEU A 128 9.41 6.60 -16.65
N PRO A 129 10.14 6.40 -15.54
CA PRO A 129 9.75 5.42 -14.53
C PRO A 129 8.34 5.65 -13.97
N PHE A 130 7.95 6.92 -13.76
CA PHE A 130 6.62 7.25 -13.25
C PHE A 130 5.53 6.98 -14.30
N TRP A 131 5.77 7.30 -15.57
CA TRP A 131 4.84 6.97 -16.66
C TRP A 131 4.67 5.47 -16.83
N PHE A 132 5.76 4.71 -16.74
CA PHE A 132 5.71 3.26 -16.79
C PHE A 132 4.92 2.67 -15.62
N ALA A 133 5.18 3.13 -14.40
CA ALA A 133 4.45 2.72 -13.21
C ALA A 133 2.95 3.10 -13.28
N ALA A 134 2.63 4.29 -13.79
CA ALA A 134 1.26 4.72 -14.06
C ALA A 134 0.55 3.76 -15.02
N GLY A 135 1.20 3.43 -16.12
CA GLY A 135 0.68 2.48 -17.12
C GLY A 135 0.37 1.11 -16.50
N LEU A 136 1.30 0.56 -15.72
CA LEU A 136 1.09 -0.72 -15.03
C LEU A 136 -0.04 -0.66 -14.00
N ALA A 137 -0.10 0.42 -13.21
CA ALA A 137 -1.16 0.58 -12.19
C ALA A 137 -2.55 0.73 -12.82
N LEU A 138 -2.66 1.50 -13.91
CA LEU A 138 -3.92 1.66 -14.64
C LEU A 138 -4.32 0.37 -15.39
N LEU A 139 -3.36 -0.37 -15.94
CA LEU A 139 -3.59 -1.71 -16.49
C LEU A 139 -4.12 -2.66 -15.42
N ASN A 140 -3.53 -2.65 -14.23
CA ASN A 140 -4.00 -3.45 -13.10
C ASN A 140 -5.41 -3.04 -12.65
N PHE A 141 -5.72 -1.74 -12.65
CA PHE A 141 -7.09 -1.25 -12.43
C PHE A 141 -8.06 -1.80 -13.46
N CYS A 142 -7.73 -1.71 -14.76
CA CYS A 142 -8.56 -2.24 -15.83
C CYS A 142 -8.74 -3.76 -15.70
N TYR A 143 -7.68 -4.50 -15.44
CA TYR A 143 -7.75 -5.93 -15.16
C TYR A 143 -8.69 -6.23 -13.99
N GLY A 144 -8.54 -5.55 -12.88
CA GLY A 144 -9.42 -5.71 -11.72
C GLY A 144 -10.87 -5.33 -12.01
N LEU A 145 -11.10 -4.33 -12.87
CA LEU A 145 -12.45 -3.91 -13.27
C LEU A 145 -13.18 -5.00 -14.05
N PHE A 146 -12.52 -5.72 -14.95
CA PHE A 146 -13.13 -6.71 -15.82
C PHE A 146 -13.06 -8.14 -15.28
N VAL A 147 -12.02 -8.48 -14.49
CA VAL A 147 -11.71 -9.85 -14.12
C VAL A 147 -11.95 -10.14 -12.63
N LEU A 148 -11.76 -9.15 -11.75
CA LEU A 148 -11.82 -9.39 -10.30
C LEU A 148 -13.29 -9.50 -9.82
N PRO A 149 -13.77 -10.67 -9.34
CA PRO A 149 -15.08 -10.78 -8.72
C PRO A 149 -15.10 -10.16 -7.32
N GLU A 150 -16.27 -9.94 -6.75
CA GLU A 150 -16.41 -9.55 -5.35
C GLU A 150 -16.23 -10.76 -4.44
N SER A 151 -15.32 -10.69 -3.46
CA SER A 151 -15.06 -11.78 -2.52
C SER A 151 -15.95 -11.74 -1.28
N LEU A 152 -16.48 -10.56 -0.91
CA LEU A 152 -17.27 -10.39 0.30
C LEU A 152 -18.77 -10.32 -0.04
N PRO A 153 -19.54 -11.40 0.18
CA PRO A 153 -20.99 -11.42 -0.06
C PRO A 153 -21.70 -10.35 0.77
N LYS A 154 -22.76 -9.78 0.21
CA LYS A 154 -23.55 -8.73 0.89
C LYS A 154 -24.00 -9.11 2.31
N ALA A 155 -24.32 -10.39 2.52
CA ALA A 155 -24.75 -10.92 3.81
C ALA A 155 -23.65 -10.92 4.90
N ARG A 156 -22.37 -10.86 4.51
CA ARG A 156 -21.22 -10.81 5.43
C ARG A 156 -20.66 -9.41 5.63
N ARG A 157 -21.21 -8.41 4.92
CA ARG A 157 -20.77 -7.02 5.06
C ARG A 157 -21.25 -6.44 6.38
N THR A 158 -20.43 -5.56 6.97
CA THR A 158 -20.83 -4.82 8.18
C THR A 158 -21.96 -3.84 7.83
N PRO A 159 -23.10 -3.85 8.56
CA PRO A 159 -24.24 -3.00 8.22
C PRO A 159 -23.96 -1.52 8.50
N THR A 160 -23.14 -1.23 9.51
CA THR A 160 -22.80 0.14 9.94
C THR A 160 -21.30 0.34 9.91
N PHE A 161 -20.88 1.57 9.59
CA PHE A 161 -19.46 1.95 9.70
C PHE A 161 -19.14 2.24 11.17
N ASP A 162 -18.24 1.46 11.74
CA ASP A 162 -17.85 1.59 13.14
C ASP A 162 -16.50 2.30 13.26
N TRP A 163 -16.54 3.55 13.70
CA TRP A 163 -15.36 4.36 13.96
C TRP A 163 -14.47 3.80 15.07
N SER A 164 -15.00 2.99 15.97
CA SER A 164 -14.21 2.38 17.06
C SER A 164 -13.19 1.37 16.52
N HIS A 165 -13.53 0.69 15.44
CA HIS A 165 -12.65 -0.26 14.74
C HIS A 165 -11.89 0.39 13.58
N ALA A 166 -12.36 1.51 13.05
CA ALA A 166 -11.78 2.23 11.93
C ALA A 166 -10.64 3.19 12.35
N ASN A 167 -10.03 2.98 13.52
CA ASN A 167 -8.91 3.79 14.00
C ASN A 167 -7.77 2.91 14.53
N PRO A 168 -6.50 3.40 14.47
CA PRO A 168 -5.35 2.61 14.90
C PRO A 168 -5.40 2.19 16.37
N ILE A 169 -5.95 3.03 17.24
CA ILE A 169 -6.05 2.77 18.69
C ILE A 169 -7.03 1.62 18.95
N GLY A 170 -8.19 1.63 18.28
CA GLY A 170 -9.16 0.54 18.37
C GLY A 170 -8.60 -0.78 17.82
N SER A 171 -7.86 -0.73 16.73
CA SER A 171 -7.15 -1.89 16.17
C SER A 171 -6.10 -2.45 17.14
N MET A 172 -5.35 -1.59 17.83
CA MET A 172 -4.40 -1.99 18.89
C MET A 172 -5.09 -2.58 20.12
N ALA A 173 -6.28 -2.05 20.49
CA ALA A 173 -7.05 -2.60 21.60
C ALA A 173 -7.54 -4.03 21.29
N LEU A 174 -7.89 -4.30 20.02
CA LEU A 174 -8.25 -5.64 19.58
C LEU A 174 -7.05 -6.62 19.70
N LEU A 175 -5.83 -6.15 19.43
CA LEU A 175 -4.61 -6.94 19.55
C LEU A 175 -4.37 -7.44 20.98
N LYS A 176 -4.71 -6.63 22.00
CA LYS A 176 -4.60 -7.01 23.42
C LYS A 176 -5.50 -8.20 23.79
N ARG A 177 -6.55 -8.45 23.02
CA ARG A 177 -7.48 -9.58 23.25
C ARG A 177 -6.84 -10.93 22.89
N TYR A 178 -5.78 -10.92 22.08
CA TYR A 178 -5.07 -12.12 21.62
C TYR A 178 -3.58 -12.03 21.93
N PRO A 179 -3.11 -12.44 23.13
CA PRO A 179 -1.70 -12.31 23.55
C PRO A 179 -0.69 -12.93 22.60
N GLN A 180 -1.06 -14.05 21.95
CA GLN A 180 -0.22 -14.72 20.96
C GLN A 180 0.02 -13.87 19.71
N VAL A 181 -1.00 -13.14 19.26
CA VAL A 181 -0.91 -12.23 18.12
C VAL A 181 -0.10 -10.98 18.49
N PHE A 182 -0.19 -10.53 19.75
CA PHE A 182 0.60 -9.41 20.23
C PHE A 182 2.11 -9.71 20.19
N GLY A 183 2.52 -10.90 20.64
CA GLY A 183 3.93 -11.33 20.55
C GLY A 183 4.44 -11.38 19.11
N LEU A 184 3.64 -11.95 18.20
CA LEU A 184 3.98 -11.98 16.78
C LEU A 184 4.06 -10.58 16.17
N ALA A 185 3.13 -9.70 16.51
CA ALA A 185 3.13 -8.30 16.06
C ALA A 185 4.38 -7.54 16.54
N ALA A 186 4.83 -7.78 17.77
CA ALA A 186 6.07 -7.20 18.29
C ALA A 186 7.31 -7.67 17.51
N VAL A 187 7.40 -8.97 17.21
CA VAL A 187 8.49 -9.54 16.40
C VAL A 187 8.49 -8.92 15.00
N VAL A 188 7.33 -8.84 14.35
CA VAL A 188 7.19 -8.22 13.02
C VAL A 188 7.56 -6.73 13.06
N LEU A 189 7.16 -6.00 14.10
CA LEU A 189 7.54 -4.59 14.28
C LEU A 189 9.06 -4.42 14.37
N ILE A 190 9.72 -5.21 15.23
CA ILE A 190 11.17 -5.13 15.41
C ILE A 190 11.91 -5.51 14.12
N ALA A 191 11.46 -6.58 13.44
CA ALA A 191 12.03 -7.00 12.17
C ALA A 191 11.90 -5.92 11.08
N ASN A 192 10.73 -5.26 10.98
CA ASN A 192 10.54 -4.16 10.04
C ASN A 192 11.39 -2.94 10.41
N LEU A 193 11.49 -2.57 11.69
CA LEU A 193 12.37 -1.49 12.13
C LEU A 193 13.83 -1.75 11.70
N ALA A 194 14.34 -2.96 11.95
CA ALA A 194 15.69 -3.34 11.52
C ALA A 194 15.84 -3.28 9.99
N HIS A 195 14.84 -3.74 9.24
CA HIS A 195 14.87 -3.74 7.79
C HIS A 195 14.86 -2.33 7.18
N TYR A 196 14.08 -1.40 7.74
CA TYR A 196 13.98 -0.03 7.21
C TYR A 196 15.11 0.91 7.66
N VAL A 197 15.86 0.56 8.69
CA VAL A 197 17.06 1.33 9.08
C VAL A 197 18.19 1.15 8.06
N TYR A 198 18.37 -0.05 7.51
CA TYR A 198 19.47 -0.36 6.61
C TYR A 198 19.51 0.47 5.30
N PRO A 199 18.40 0.74 4.59
CA PRO A 199 18.43 1.57 3.38
C PRO A 199 18.58 3.08 3.65
N SER A 200 18.51 3.53 4.90
CA SER A 200 18.58 4.95 5.26
C SER A 200 19.98 5.40 5.68
N VAL A 201 20.95 4.47 5.74
CA VAL A 201 22.36 4.71 6.00
C VAL A 201 23.17 4.62 4.72
#